data_a8a8bc106345ec85f0a95889b799e6b9
#
_entry.id   a8a8bc106345ec85f0a95889b799e6b9
#
_cell.length_a   1.000
_cell.length_b   1.000
_cell.length_c   1.000
_cell.angle_alpha   90.00
_cell.angle_beta   90.00
_cell.angle_gamma   90.00
#
_symmetry.space_group_name_H-M   'P 1'
#
loop_
_entity.id
_entity.type
_entity.pdbx_description
1 polymer ?
#
loop_
_entity_poly.entity_id
_entity_poly.type
_entity_poly.pdbx_seq_one_letter_code
_entity_poly.pdbx_strand_id
1 'polypeptide(L)'
;MKKWTSSAGFKVALIAIPIFIGALDLTVVSAVLPHVLIDLEIPFQSGMDNAAWIVTGYLLAYSVSMTFMGRLSDIHGRRKVYLAALVIFGIGSYLAAVAHTWPTRLILRVYYMVASGRPDINFLSLYVLIGARMIQAFGAGTMVPVGMAMVGDIYPVGKRARPLGVIAAVDTAGWVFGALYGGMIVRFWSWQTIFWLNLPIVLIAWLMIRFLLQESKPTGDRGRMDWGGAVLIAFSLSILNIALGAGGETSSASTQEELQGLPPSVIPALGLAFLFLILFIWRQSRAKDPLIELSLFRKQNYLPASLANFLIGVALFIAIANVPLFINSLIAPNAEQGAWESGWMLSGLTVPMALAAVPGGWIADRKGYRLPSILGLLMAIAGFILMTSWTQDVTYLTMGIHLAMTGIGLGLTMAPVVAAVINASPPEHRGTSSALVIIFRLVGMTVGVSGITTIGLRRMQILSIQLMPPDASLAEIRRVGIEVAERVITDNFWIAGTITALAILPAIFLRWKLKKD
;
A
#
# COMPACT_ATOMS: atom_id res chain seq x y z
N MET A 1 22.60 6.41 30.05
CA MET A 1 21.70 5.49 29.34
C MET A 1 20.23 5.59 29.79
N LYS A 2 19.87 5.56 31.07
CA LYS A 2 18.44 5.64 31.52
C LYS A 2 17.65 6.86 31.01
N LYS A 3 18.25 8.04 30.82
CA LYS A 3 17.54 9.24 30.30
C LYS A 3 17.19 9.16 28.78
N TRP A 4 17.97 8.45 27.98
CA TRP A 4 17.73 8.30 26.55
C TRP A 4 16.63 7.27 26.25
N THR A 5 16.62 6.15 26.97
CA THR A 5 15.63 5.07 26.82
C THR A 5 14.23 5.47 27.30
N SER A 6 14.10 6.54 28.10
CA SER A 6 12.81 7.08 28.56
C SER A 6 12.22 8.13 27.60
N SER A 7 12.99 8.63 26.60
CA SER A 7 12.51 9.67 25.70
C SER A 7 11.41 9.16 24.76
N ALA A 8 10.36 9.96 24.57
CA ALA A 8 9.24 9.60 23.69
C ALA A 8 9.72 9.40 22.23
N GLY A 9 10.72 10.20 21.78
CA GLY A 9 11.29 10.07 20.44
C GLY A 9 12.01 8.74 20.22
N PHE A 10 12.75 8.23 21.20
CA PHE A 10 13.39 6.92 21.13
C PHE A 10 12.35 5.78 20.99
N LYS A 11 11.24 5.87 21.73
CA LYS A 11 10.14 4.90 21.63
C LYS A 11 9.51 4.90 20.24
N VAL A 12 9.35 6.08 19.62
CA VAL A 12 8.86 6.19 18.23
C VAL A 12 9.84 5.54 17.25
N ALA A 13 11.14 5.76 17.41
CA ALA A 13 12.15 5.13 16.57
C ALA A 13 12.11 3.60 16.67
N LEU A 14 11.93 3.05 17.88
CA LEU A 14 11.78 1.60 18.08
C LEU A 14 10.54 1.01 17.38
N ILE A 15 9.44 1.77 17.34
CA ILE A 15 8.21 1.37 16.64
C ILE A 15 8.41 1.53 15.12
N ALA A 16 9.14 2.54 14.68
CA ALA A 16 9.31 2.87 13.26
C ALA A 16 10.19 1.85 12.51
N ILE A 17 11.23 1.29 13.14
CA ILE A 17 12.16 0.33 12.50
C ILE A 17 11.43 -0.90 11.93
N PRO A 18 10.58 -1.63 12.66
CA PRO A 18 9.83 -2.76 12.11
C PRO A 18 8.85 -2.35 11.01
N ILE A 19 8.23 -1.17 11.13
CA ILE A 19 7.34 -0.63 10.10
C ILE A 19 8.13 -0.40 8.81
N PHE A 20 9.32 0.19 8.89
CA PHE A 20 10.20 0.39 7.74
C PHE A 20 10.51 -0.93 7.03
N ILE A 21 10.87 -1.97 7.78
CA ILE A 21 11.21 -3.28 7.22
C ILE A 21 9.99 -3.94 6.57
N GLY A 22 8.82 -3.88 7.23
CA GLY A 22 7.57 -4.40 6.66
C GLY A 22 7.16 -3.68 5.37
N ALA A 23 7.37 -2.36 5.32
CA ALA A 23 7.11 -1.54 4.13
C ALA A 23 8.13 -1.79 3.01
N LEU A 24 9.41 -1.94 3.35
CA LEU A 24 10.48 -2.30 2.41
C LEU A 24 10.23 -3.67 1.80
N ASP A 25 9.83 -4.63 2.61
CA ASP A 25 9.57 -6.01 2.22
C ASP A 25 8.36 -6.13 1.25
N LEU A 26 7.42 -5.20 1.28
CA LEU A 26 6.28 -5.17 0.36
C LEU A 26 6.73 -4.95 -1.10
N THR A 27 7.72 -4.10 -1.33
CA THR A 27 8.15 -3.70 -2.68
C THR A 27 9.43 -4.41 -3.15
N VAL A 28 10.20 -4.99 -2.23
CA VAL A 28 11.48 -5.65 -2.55
C VAL A 28 11.30 -6.79 -3.56
N VAL A 29 10.21 -7.54 -3.44
CA VAL A 29 9.99 -8.77 -4.22
C VAL A 29 9.70 -8.47 -5.69
N SER A 30 9.06 -7.35 -6.02
CA SER A 30 8.83 -6.98 -7.42
C SER A 30 10.14 -6.86 -8.21
N ALA A 31 11.21 -6.39 -7.58
CA ALA A 31 12.53 -6.28 -8.19
C ALA A 31 13.27 -7.63 -8.34
N VAL A 32 12.95 -8.62 -7.50
CA VAL A 32 13.66 -9.92 -7.50
C VAL A 32 12.84 -11.04 -8.14
N LEU A 33 11.60 -10.78 -8.55
CA LEU A 33 10.69 -11.76 -9.13
C LEU A 33 11.30 -12.56 -10.30
N PRO A 34 11.99 -11.93 -11.28
CA PRO A 34 12.65 -12.66 -12.35
C PRO A 34 13.71 -13.65 -11.83
N HIS A 35 14.49 -13.26 -10.82
CA HIS A 35 15.52 -14.11 -10.25
C HIS A 35 14.92 -15.31 -9.48
N VAL A 36 13.76 -15.12 -8.84
CA VAL A 36 13.02 -16.21 -8.18
C VAL A 36 12.57 -17.24 -9.21
N LEU A 37 12.03 -16.82 -10.36
CA LEU A 37 11.60 -17.73 -11.42
C LEU A 37 12.78 -18.53 -12.02
N ILE A 38 13.91 -17.85 -12.25
CA ILE A 38 15.13 -18.51 -12.76
C ILE A 38 15.65 -19.54 -11.76
N ASP A 39 15.76 -19.18 -10.48
CA ASP A 39 16.27 -20.07 -9.43
C ASP A 39 15.37 -21.29 -9.16
N LEU A 40 14.07 -21.12 -9.33
CA LEU A 40 13.07 -22.20 -9.23
C LEU A 40 12.90 -22.98 -10.55
N GLU A 41 13.68 -22.66 -11.61
CA GLU A 41 13.61 -23.29 -12.94
C GLU A 41 12.19 -23.25 -13.55
N ILE A 42 11.44 -22.16 -13.30
CA ILE A 42 10.08 -21.97 -13.83
C ILE A 42 10.16 -21.13 -15.11
N PRO A 43 9.63 -21.62 -16.24
CA PRO A 43 9.62 -20.87 -17.49
C PRO A 43 8.85 -19.55 -17.35
N PHE A 44 9.39 -18.44 -17.86
CA PHE A 44 8.78 -17.10 -17.76
C PHE A 44 7.36 -17.06 -18.32
N GLN A 45 7.13 -17.68 -19.48
CA GLN A 45 5.84 -17.63 -20.18
C GLN A 45 4.69 -18.28 -19.41
N SER A 46 4.95 -19.36 -18.65
CA SER A 46 3.93 -20.09 -17.88
C SER A 46 3.94 -19.78 -16.39
N GLY A 47 5.02 -19.16 -15.90
CA GLY A 47 5.24 -18.93 -14.47
C GLY A 47 4.92 -17.52 -14.00
N MET A 48 4.88 -16.53 -14.90
CA MET A 48 4.76 -15.12 -14.52
C MET A 48 3.44 -14.82 -13.80
N ASP A 49 2.31 -15.38 -14.29
CA ASP A 49 1.00 -15.20 -13.69
C ASP A 49 0.93 -15.79 -12.27
N ASN A 50 1.53 -16.97 -12.09
CA ASN A 50 1.62 -17.60 -10.77
C ASN A 50 2.57 -16.85 -9.84
N ALA A 51 3.67 -16.32 -10.37
CA ALA A 51 4.65 -15.57 -9.60
C ALA A 51 4.13 -14.20 -9.15
N ALA A 52 3.23 -13.58 -9.90
CA ALA A 52 2.54 -12.35 -9.50
C ALA A 52 1.83 -12.51 -8.15
N TRP A 53 1.39 -13.72 -7.79
CA TRP A 53 0.80 -14.03 -6.49
C TRP A 53 1.75 -13.85 -5.31
N ILE A 54 3.09 -13.84 -5.52
CA ILE A 54 4.05 -13.50 -4.46
C ILE A 54 3.80 -12.07 -3.95
N VAL A 55 3.44 -11.14 -4.85
CA VAL A 55 3.12 -9.75 -4.53
C VAL A 55 1.65 -9.59 -4.16
N THR A 56 0.75 -10.10 -4.98
CA THR A 56 -0.71 -9.98 -4.79
C THR A 56 -1.18 -10.67 -3.52
N GLY A 57 -0.70 -11.89 -3.25
CA GLY A 57 -0.99 -12.61 -2.02
C GLY A 57 -0.46 -11.90 -0.77
N TYR A 58 0.71 -11.27 -0.88
CA TYR A 58 1.24 -10.41 0.18
C TYR A 58 0.31 -9.23 0.46
N LEU A 59 -0.05 -8.44 -0.56
CA LEU A 59 -0.94 -7.29 -0.41
C LEU A 59 -2.30 -7.67 0.18
N LEU A 60 -2.83 -8.82 -0.22
CA LEU A 60 -4.08 -9.36 0.29
C LEU A 60 -3.98 -9.67 1.80
N ALA A 61 -2.98 -10.46 2.20
CA ALA A 61 -2.77 -10.82 3.61
C ALA A 61 -2.46 -9.58 4.46
N TYR A 62 -1.69 -8.63 3.92
CA TYR A 62 -1.37 -7.34 4.55
C TYR A 62 -2.65 -6.53 4.84
N SER A 63 -3.52 -6.37 3.83
CA SER A 63 -4.78 -5.63 3.97
C SER A 63 -5.75 -6.31 4.94
N VAL A 64 -5.87 -7.64 4.84
CA VAL A 64 -6.71 -8.45 5.74
C VAL A 64 -6.25 -8.31 7.19
N SER A 65 -4.95 -8.42 7.47
CA SER A 65 -4.44 -8.32 8.84
C SER A 65 -4.73 -6.96 9.47
N MET A 66 -4.63 -5.87 8.70
CA MET A 66 -4.94 -4.53 9.19
C MET A 66 -6.36 -4.40 9.73
N THR A 67 -7.34 -5.06 9.08
CA THR A 67 -8.77 -4.86 9.38
C THR A 67 -9.15 -5.23 10.80
N PHE A 68 -8.57 -6.30 11.34
CA PHE A 68 -8.95 -6.79 12.67
C PHE A 68 -7.82 -6.72 13.70
N MET A 69 -6.55 -6.64 13.29
CA MET A 69 -5.43 -6.57 14.22
C MET A 69 -5.37 -5.24 14.98
N GLY A 70 -5.88 -4.15 14.37
CA GLY A 70 -6.10 -2.90 15.07
C GLY A 70 -7.01 -3.10 16.30
N ARG A 71 -8.18 -3.72 16.11
CA ARG A 71 -9.12 -4.04 17.21
C ARG A 71 -8.55 -5.04 18.19
N LEU A 72 -7.89 -6.07 17.70
CA LEU A 72 -7.25 -7.07 18.55
C LEU A 72 -6.21 -6.42 19.49
N SER A 73 -5.49 -5.40 18.99
CA SER A 73 -4.52 -4.64 19.78
C SER A 73 -5.18 -3.78 20.85
N ASP A 74 -6.36 -3.23 20.58
CA ASP A 74 -7.15 -2.46 21.55
C ASP A 74 -7.65 -3.37 22.69
N ILE A 75 -8.01 -4.63 22.40
CA ILE A 75 -8.53 -5.61 23.36
C ILE A 75 -7.41 -6.25 24.19
N HIS A 76 -6.35 -6.74 23.53
CA HIS A 76 -5.32 -7.58 24.19
C HIS A 76 -4.09 -6.79 24.66
N GLY A 77 -3.98 -5.52 24.24
CA GLY A 77 -2.82 -4.68 24.51
C GLY A 77 -1.90 -4.55 23.30
N ARG A 78 -1.51 -3.30 23.02
CA ARG A 78 -0.82 -2.94 21.78
C ARG A 78 0.56 -3.53 21.66
N ARG A 79 1.34 -3.48 22.74
CA ARG A 79 2.68 -4.07 22.78
C ARG A 79 2.66 -5.57 22.54
N LYS A 80 1.72 -6.31 23.16
CA LYS A 80 1.60 -7.77 23.01
C LYS A 80 1.30 -8.13 21.56
N VAL A 81 0.33 -7.45 20.94
CA VAL A 81 -0.04 -7.70 19.55
C VAL A 81 1.09 -7.29 18.59
N TYR A 82 1.79 -6.20 18.87
CA TYR A 82 2.96 -5.79 18.09
C TYR A 82 4.10 -6.80 18.15
N LEU A 83 4.40 -7.34 19.33
CA LEU A 83 5.39 -8.41 19.52
C LEU A 83 5.00 -9.71 18.81
N ALA A 84 3.71 -10.08 18.85
CA ALA A 84 3.19 -11.22 18.10
C ALA A 84 3.32 -11.01 16.58
N ALA A 85 3.02 -9.80 16.09
CA ALA A 85 3.19 -9.44 14.68
C ALA A 85 4.64 -9.59 14.21
N LEU A 86 5.61 -9.16 15.03
CA LEU A 86 7.04 -9.35 14.74
C LEU A 86 7.43 -10.84 14.66
N VAL A 87 6.89 -11.68 15.55
CA VAL A 87 7.13 -13.13 15.49
C VAL A 87 6.53 -13.73 14.22
N ILE A 88 5.29 -13.37 13.87
CA ILE A 88 4.62 -13.85 12.66
C ILE A 88 5.41 -13.42 11.41
N PHE A 89 5.85 -12.16 11.35
CA PHE A 89 6.69 -11.65 10.26
C PHE A 89 8.02 -12.42 10.18
N GLY A 90 8.68 -12.66 11.30
CA GLY A 90 9.92 -13.44 11.36
C GLY A 90 9.75 -14.88 10.90
N ILE A 91 8.66 -15.56 11.34
CA ILE A 91 8.33 -16.92 10.87
C ILE A 91 8.10 -16.93 9.35
N GLY A 92 7.30 -16.00 8.83
CA GLY A 92 7.07 -15.87 7.40
C GLY A 92 8.35 -15.61 6.63
N SER A 93 9.24 -14.72 7.14
CA SER A 93 10.55 -14.46 6.56
C SER A 93 11.43 -15.71 6.52
N TYR A 94 11.50 -16.45 7.62
CA TYR A 94 12.23 -17.71 7.67
C TYR A 94 11.70 -18.73 6.65
N LEU A 95 10.39 -18.91 6.62
CA LEU A 95 9.75 -19.84 5.67
C LEU A 95 9.98 -19.43 4.21
N ALA A 96 9.96 -18.13 3.91
CA ALA A 96 10.27 -17.62 2.57
C ALA A 96 11.73 -17.88 2.18
N ALA A 97 12.68 -17.66 3.10
CA ALA A 97 14.10 -17.93 2.87
C ALA A 97 14.40 -19.40 2.54
N VAL A 98 13.66 -20.33 3.14
CA VAL A 98 13.86 -21.79 2.99
C VAL A 98 12.78 -22.47 2.15
N ALA A 99 11.94 -21.71 1.43
CA ALA A 99 10.76 -22.23 0.75
C ALA A 99 11.05 -23.44 -0.16
N HIS A 100 12.15 -23.40 -0.90
CA HIS A 100 12.59 -24.44 -1.84
C HIS A 100 13.21 -25.68 -1.18
N THR A 101 13.28 -25.74 0.16
CA THR A 101 13.94 -26.83 0.90
C THR A 101 12.92 -27.72 1.62
N TRP A 102 13.03 -27.80 2.95
CA TRP A 102 12.21 -28.68 3.76
C TRP A 102 10.69 -28.37 3.74
N PRO A 103 10.21 -27.10 3.63
CA PRO A 103 8.75 -26.88 3.61
C PRO A 103 8.11 -27.48 2.36
N THR A 104 8.73 -27.32 1.19
CA THR A 104 8.27 -27.97 -0.04
C THR A 104 8.27 -29.48 0.07
N ARG A 105 9.32 -30.09 0.65
CA ARG A 105 9.37 -31.53 0.89
C ARG A 105 8.26 -32.02 1.84
N LEU A 106 7.92 -31.23 2.85
CA LEU A 106 6.84 -31.54 3.78
C LEU A 106 5.48 -31.53 3.07
N ILE A 107 5.20 -30.47 2.29
CA ILE A 107 3.95 -30.37 1.52
C ILE A 107 3.88 -31.47 0.45
N LEU A 108 5.00 -31.82 -0.18
CA LEU A 108 5.07 -32.92 -1.13
C LEU A 108 4.70 -34.27 -0.48
N ARG A 109 5.15 -34.51 0.76
CA ARG A 109 4.73 -35.71 1.51
C ARG A 109 3.23 -35.74 1.77
N VAL A 110 2.66 -34.62 2.20
CA VAL A 110 1.21 -34.50 2.42
C VAL A 110 0.44 -34.70 1.11
N TYR A 111 0.93 -34.11 0.02
CA TYR A 111 0.32 -34.30 -1.30
C TYR A 111 0.24 -35.75 -1.71
N TYR A 112 1.31 -36.54 -1.56
CA TYR A 112 1.31 -37.98 -1.88
C TYR A 112 0.45 -38.83 -0.94
N MET A 113 0.02 -38.30 0.22
CA MET A 113 -0.96 -39.00 1.07
C MET A 113 -2.39 -38.81 0.58
N VAL A 114 -2.67 -37.73 -0.19
CA VAL A 114 -4.03 -37.33 -0.58
C VAL A 114 -4.28 -37.51 -2.08
N ALA A 115 -3.25 -37.41 -2.91
CA ALA A 115 -3.35 -37.40 -4.36
C ALA A 115 -2.36 -38.39 -5.00
N SER A 116 -2.77 -39.00 -6.10
CA SER A 116 -1.98 -40.01 -6.84
C SER A 116 -1.13 -39.42 -7.98
N GLY A 117 -1.19 -38.12 -8.21
CA GLY A 117 -0.47 -37.41 -9.28
C GLY A 117 0.99 -37.11 -8.93
N ARG A 118 1.79 -36.70 -9.93
CA ARG A 118 3.13 -36.13 -9.72
C ARG A 118 3.02 -34.63 -9.84
N PRO A 119 3.05 -33.86 -8.73
CA PRO A 119 3.06 -32.41 -8.80
C PRO A 119 4.40 -31.92 -9.35
N ASP A 120 4.38 -30.81 -10.06
CA ASP A 120 5.61 -30.09 -10.40
C ASP A 120 6.21 -29.49 -9.13
N ILE A 121 7.43 -29.92 -8.78
CA ILE A 121 8.12 -29.53 -7.55
C ILE A 121 8.48 -28.03 -7.58
N ASN A 122 8.77 -27.50 -8.74
CA ASN A 122 9.15 -26.10 -8.94
C ASN A 122 7.97 -25.18 -8.66
N PHE A 123 6.81 -25.47 -9.25
CA PHE A 123 5.56 -24.77 -8.93
C PHE A 123 5.13 -24.97 -7.48
N LEU A 124 5.35 -26.16 -6.91
CA LEU A 124 5.04 -26.39 -5.50
C LEU A 124 5.90 -25.48 -4.60
N SER A 125 7.19 -25.32 -4.91
CA SER A 125 8.10 -24.41 -4.20
C SER A 125 7.64 -22.96 -4.30
N LEU A 126 7.13 -22.55 -5.47
CA LEU A 126 6.54 -21.23 -5.68
C LEU A 126 5.30 -21.01 -4.78
N TYR A 127 4.38 -21.98 -4.71
CA TYR A 127 3.21 -21.88 -3.85
C TYR A 127 3.56 -21.86 -2.36
N VAL A 128 4.61 -22.60 -1.96
CA VAL A 128 5.15 -22.54 -0.59
C VAL A 128 5.69 -21.14 -0.30
N LEU A 129 6.44 -20.54 -1.24
CA LEU A 129 6.93 -19.17 -1.12
C LEU A 129 5.77 -18.18 -1.01
N ILE A 130 4.74 -18.29 -1.83
CA ILE A 130 3.53 -17.45 -1.75
C ILE A 130 2.90 -17.57 -0.36
N GLY A 131 2.68 -18.78 0.15
CA GLY A 131 2.13 -19.00 1.48
C GLY A 131 2.99 -18.39 2.60
N ALA A 132 4.32 -18.56 2.52
CA ALA A 132 5.27 -17.97 3.46
C ALA A 132 5.20 -16.42 3.43
N ARG A 133 5.08 -15.84 2.24
CA ARG A 133 4.91 -14.40 2.04
C ARG A 133 3.58 -13.88 2.60
N MET A 134 2.50 -14.64 2.48
CA MET A 134 1.21 -14.29 3.10
C MET A 134 1.30 -14.28 4.63
N ILE A 135 2.00 -15.25 5.24
CA ILE A 135 2.25 -15.26 6.69
C ILE A 135 3.09 -14.03 7.09
N GLN A 136 4.14 -13.74 6.35
CA GLN A 136 5.00 -12.58 6.57
C GLN A 136 4.21 -11.27 6.48
N ALA A 137 3.40 -11.11 5.43
CA ALA A 137 2.55 -9.95 5.19
C ALA A 137 1.52 -9.72 6.30
N PHE A 138 0.98 -10.79 6.86
CA PHE A 138 0.06 -10.72 7.99
C PHE A 138 0.71 -10.06 9.21
N GLY A 139 1.98 -10.37 9.49
CA GLY A 139 2.75 -9.69 10.51
C GLY A 139 3.01 -8.21 10.16
N ALA A 140 3.47 -7.95 8.94
CA ALA A 140 3.79 -6.60 8.47
C ALA A 140 2.58 -5.65 8.50
N GLY A 141 1.43 -6.10 7.97
CA GLY A 141 0.19 -5.32 7.95
C GLY A 141 -0.35 -4.97 9.35
N THR A 142 -0.01 -5.78 10.36
CA THR A 142 -0.34 -5.49 11.76
C THR A 142 0.52 -4.35 12.33
N MET A 143 1.79 -4.25 11.94
CA MET A 143 2.75 -3.32 12.57
C MET A 143 2.36 -1.86 12.38
N VAL A 144 1.87 -1.47 11.21
CA VAL A 144 1.58 -0.06 10.90
C VAL A 144 0.45 0.50 11.75
N PRO A 145 -0.78 -0.08 11.77
CA PRO A 145 -1.88 0.47 12.56
C PRO A 145 -1.62 0.37 14.07
N VAL A 146 -1.04 -0.72 14.54
CA VAL A 146 -0.75 -0.89 15.96
C VAL A 146 0.37 0.08 16.40
N GLY A 147 1.39 0.27 15.58
CA GLY A 147 2.46 1.24 15.81
C GLY A 147 1.94 2.68 15.87
N MET A 148 1.06 3.08 14.94
CA MET A 148 0.40 4.40 14.97
C MET A 148 -0.44 4.59 16.24
N ALA A 149 -1.19 3.55 16.66
CA ALA A 149 -1.96 3.59 17.90
C ALA A 149 -1.06 3.72 19.14
N MET A 150 0.08 3.01 19.18
CA MET A 150 1.08 3.15 20.25
C MET A 150 1.64 4.58 20.33
N VAL A 151 1.95 5.20 19.17
CA VAL A 151 2.36 6.61 19.11
C VAL A 151 1.26 7.52 19.65
N GLY A 152 -0.01 7.24 19.31
CA GLY A 152 -1.18 7.95 19.83
C GLY A 152 -1.31 7.87 21.37
N ASP A 153 -0.77 6.80 22.01
CA ASP A 153 -0.76 6.67 23.48
C ASP A 153 0.44 7.35 24.13
N ILE A 154 1.59 7.33 23.45
CA ILE A 154 2.84 7.94 23.97
C ILE A 154 2.72 9.47 24.03
N TYR A 155 2.02 10.08 23.06
CA TYR A 155 1.93 11.53 22.94
C TYR A 155 0.55 12.07 23.33
N PRO A 156 0.49 13.24 24.02
CA PRO A 156 -0.77 13.90 24.35
C PRO A 156 -1.46 14.45 23.10
N VAL A 157 -2.77 14.65 23.19
CA VAL A 157 -3.56 15.31 22.16
C VAL A 157 -2.94 16.67 21.80
N GLY A 158 -2.82 17.00 20.51
CA GLY A 158 -2.21 18.23 20.01
C GLY A 158 -0.68 18.15 19.78
N LYS A 159 -0.03 17.03 20.13
CA LYS A 159 1.40 16.77 19.85
C LYS A 159 1.63 15.43 19.15
N ARG A 160 0.60 14.85 18.55
CA ARG A 160 0.64 13.53 17.90
C ARG A 160 0.97 13.58 16.41
N ALA A 161 0.61 14.68 15.74
CA ALA A 161 0.72 14.75 14.29
C ALA A 161 2.18 14.66 13.82
N ARG A 162 3.11 15.31 14.50
CA ARG A 162 4.54 15.23 14.15
C ARG A 162 5.11 13.81 14.27
N PRO A 163 4.97 13.09 15.40
CA PRO A 163 5.48 11.71 15.50
C PRO A 163 4.74 10.73 14.58
N LEU A 164 3.44 10.92 14.30
CA LEU A 164 2.72 10.16 13.28
C LEU A 164 3.25 10.46 11.87
N GLY A 165 3.67 11.71 11.61
CA GLY A 165 4.39 12.08 10.39
C GLY A 165 5.71 11.35 10.23
N VAL A 166 6.45 11.12 11.32
CA VAL A 166 7.67 10.29 11.28
C VAL A 166 7.34 8.84 10.91
N ILE A 167 6.29 8.25 11.49
CA ILE A 167 5.86 6.89 11.11
C ILE A 167 5.46 6.83 9.64
N ALA A 168 4.67 7.81 9.15
CA ALA A 168 4.26 7.86 7.75
C ALA A 168 5.45 8.05 6.80
N ALA A 169 6.43 8.89 7.18
CA ALA A 169 7.66 9.10 6.42
C ALA A 169 8.49 7.81 6.32
N VAL A 170 8.63 7.10 7.43
CA VAL A 170 9.38 5.84 7.51
C VAL A 170 8.69 4.73 6.71
N ASP A 171 7.37 4.61 6.80
CA ASP A 171 6.56 3.68 6.01
C ASP A 171 6.74 3.95 4.51
N THR A 172 6.59 5.21 4.09
CA THR A 172 6.79 5.61 2.69
C THR A 172 8.23 5.38 2.22
N ALA A 173 9.23 5.69 3.04
CA ALA A 173 10.63 5.44 2.72
C ALA A 173 10.89 3.94 2.51
N GLY A 174 10.29 3.06 3.32
CA GLY A 174 10.37 1.61 3.13
C GLY A 174 9.89 1.18 1.74
N TRP A 175 8.75 1.69 1.28
CA TRP A 175 8.22 1.39 -0.06
C TRP A 175 9.19 1.81 -1.18
N VAL A 176 9.84 2.96 -1.04
CA VAL A 176 10.79 3.49 -2.02
C VAL A 176 12.06 2.65 -2.08
N PHE A 177 12.64 2.41 -0.91
CA PHE A 177 13.92 1.72 -0.82
C PHE A 177 13.81 0.22 -1.10
N GLY A 178 12.60 -0.37 -1.04
CA GLY A 178 12.45 -1.82 -1.22
C GLY A 178 12.93 -2.33 -2.58
N ALA A 179 12.53 -1.70 -3.67
CA ALA A 179 12.96 -2.11 -5.01
C ALA A 179 14.48 -1.91 -5.20
N LEU A 180 15.04 -0.79 -4.72
CA LEU A 180 16.48 -0.53 -4.78
C LEU A 180 17.26 -1.55 -3.94
N TYR A 181 16.80 -1.81 -2.72
CA TYR A 181 17.38 -2.80 -1.82
C TYR A 181 17.35 -4.21 -2.44
N GLY A 182 16.20 -4.60 -3.03
CA GLY A 182 16.05 -5.88 -3.72
C GLY A 182 17.02 -6.04 -4.87
N GLY A 183 17.08 -5.06 -5.76
CA GLY A 183 18.00 -5.07 -6.89
C GLY A 183 19.47 -5.13 -6.47
N MET A 184 19.84 -4.40 -5.40
CA MET A 184 21.20 -4.45 -4.86
C MET A 184 21.53 -5.83 -4.27
N ILE A 185 20.63 -6.43 -3.51
CA ILE A 185 20.86 -7.76 -2.92
C ILE A 185 21.07 -8.82 -3.99
N VAL A 186 20.19 -8.89 -5.02
CA VAL A 186 20.29 -9.93 -6.06
C VAL A 186 21.52 -9.76 -6.94
N ARG A 187 22.08 -8.56 -7.02
CA ARG A 187 23.31 -8.30 -7.76
C ARG A 187 24.55 -8.95 -7.09
N PHE A 188 24.58 -9.02 -5.76
CA PHE A 188 25.77 -9.48 -4.99
C PHE A 188 25.53 -10.79 -4.24
N TRP A 189 24.26 -11.15 -3.98
CA TRP A 189 23.84 -12.32 -3.22
C TRP A 189 22.59 -12.95 -3.85
N SER A 190 22.10 -14.02 -3.24
CA SER A 190 20.84 -14.65 -3.64
C SER A 190 19.63 -13.87 -3.11
N TRP A 191 18.46 -14.02 -3.76
CA TRP A 191 17.20 -13.39 -3.33
C TRP A 191 16.77 -13.83 -1.91
N GLN A 192 17.10 -15.05 -1.50
CA GLN A 192 16.83 -15.57 -0.15
C GLN A 192 17.48 -14.73 0.94
N THR A 193 18.62 -14.07 0.64
CA THR A 193 19.36 -13.22 1.57
C THR A 193 18.50 -12.08 2.12
N ILE A 194 17.55 -11.58 1.33
CA ILE A 194 16.58 -10.55 1.75
C ILE A 194 15.84 -11.02 3.00
N PHE A 195 15.34 -12.24 2.96
CA PHE A 195 14.54 -12.81 4.05
C PHE A 195 15.39 -13.20 5.25
N TRP A 196 16.61 -13.67 5.02
CA TRP A 196 17.57 -13.95 6.10
C TRP A 196 17.96 -12.68 6.87
N LEU A 197 18.15 -11.55 6.18
CA LEU A 197 18.50 -10.27 6.81
C LEU A 197 17.35 -9.72 7.68
N ASN A 198 16.10 -10.03 7.37
CA ASN A 198 14.98 -9.64 8.20
C ASN A 198 15.03 -10.26 9.61
N LEU A 199 15.55 -11.49 9.76
CA LEU A 199 15.50 -12.22 11.02
C LEU A 199 16.30 -11.55 12.16
N PRO A 200 17.58 -11.20 12.00
CA PRO A 200 18.33 -10.53 13.07
C PRO A 200 17.72 -9.15 13.41
N ILE A 201 17.23 -8.41 12.41
CA ILE A 201 16.65 -7.09 12.63
C ILE A 201 15.34 -7.22 13.44
N VAL A 202 14.48 -8.17 13.06
CA VAL A 202 13.22 -8.46 13.78
C VAL A 202 13.50 -8.94 15.20
N LEU A 203 14.49 -9.80 15.40
CA LEU A 203 14.87 -10.29 16.72
C LEU A 203 15.34 -9.15 17.63
N ILE A 204 16.22 -8.28 17.12
CA ILE A 204 16.71 -7.10 17.85
C ILE A 204 15.54 -6.17 18.20
N ALA A 205 14.68 -5.87 17.22
CA ALA A 205 13.50 -5.03 17.42
C ALA A 205 12.56 -5.65 18.46
N TRP A 206 12.31 -6.95 18.39
CA TRP A 206 11.47 -7.69 19.34
C TRP A 206 12.02 -7.59 20.76
N LEU A 207 13.33 -7.85 20.95
CA LEU A 207 13.99 -7.73 22.25
C LEU A 207 13.91 -6.30 22.80
N MET A 208 14.22 -5.30 21.97
CA MET A 208 14.17 -3.90 22.38
C MET A 208 12.75 -3.48 22.78
N ILE A 209 11.73 -3.83 22.00
CA ILE A 209 10.33 -3.52 22.32
C ILE A 209 9.87 -4.28 23.57
N ARG A 210 10.28 -5.54 23.73
CA ARG A 210 9.93 -6.37 24.89
C ARG A 210 10.45 -5.80 26.20
N PHE A 211 11.62 -5.20 26.19
CA PHE A 211 12.26 -4.72 27.42
C PHE A 211 12.13 -3.21 27.64
N LEU A 212 12.03 -2.40 26.58
CA LEU A 212 12.07 -0.95 26.69
C LEU A 212 10.70 -0.27 26.56
N LEU A 213 9.72 -0.91 25.94
CA LEU A 213 8.36 -0.38 25.85
C LEU A 213 7.45 -0.98 26.92
N GLN A 214 6.70 -0.11 27.60
CA GLN A 214 5.69 -0.54 28.56
C GLN A 214 4.37 -0.83 27.84
N GLU A 215 3.60 -1.78 28.36
CA GLU A 215 2.24 -2.05 27.85
C GLU A 215 1.34 -0.86 28.14
N SER A 216 0.61 -0.40 27.15
CA SER A 216 -0.49 0.55 27.37
C SER A 216 -1.59 -0.18 28.13
N LYS A 217 -1.92 0.28 29.34
CA LYS A 217 -3.05 -0.29 30.07
C LYS A 217 -4.32 -0.06 29.26
N PRO A 218 -5.09 -1.11 28.94
CA PRO A 218 -6.38 -0.93 28.30
C PRO A 218 -7.27 -0.08 29.22
N THR A 219 -7.77 1.03 28.71
CA THR A 219 -8.72 1.89 29.41
C THR A 219 -10.12 1.49 28.93
N GLY A 220 -10.94 0.92 29.81
CA GLY A 220 -12.34 0.59 29.52
C GLY A 220 -12.65 -0.91 29.47
N ASP A 221 -13.91 -1.24 29.22
CA ASP A 221 -14.39 -2.60 29.01
C ASP A 221 -13.76 -3.18 27.74
N ARG A 222 -13.12 -4.34 27.84
CA ARG A 222 -12.30 -4.91 26.75
C ARG A 222 -13.13 -5.35 25.55
N GLY A 223 -14.45 -5.51 25.70
CA GLY A 223 -15.33 -6.07 24.67
C GLY A 223 -14.85 -7.43 24.14
N ARG A 224 -15.61 -8.01 23.25
CA ARG A 224 -15.24 -9.25 22.57
C ARG A 224 -14.87 -8.95 21.11
N MET A 225 -14.05 -9.82 20.53
CA MET A 225 -13.70 -9.74 19.11
C MET A 225 -14.88 -10.20 18.25
N ASP A 226 -15.35 -9.37 17.33
CA ASP A 226 -16.34 -9.76 16.32
C ASP A 226 -15.66 -10.50 15.16
N TRP A 227 -15.41 -11.81 15.35
CA TRP A 227 -14.82 -12.66 14.31
C TRP A 227 -15.67 -12.73 13.05
N GLY A 228 -17.00 -12.72 13.17
CA GLY A 228 -17.87 -12.73 11.99
C GLY A 228 -17.77 -11.44 11.17
N GLY A 229 -17.68 -10.28 11.83
CA GLY A 229 -17.38 -9.02 11.17
C GLY A 229 -15.99 -9.02 10.52
N ALA A 230 -14.98 -9.56 11.23
CA ALA A 230 -13.63 -9.67 10.69
C ALA A 230 -13.57 -10.52 9.41
N VAL A 231 -14.28 -11.65 9.39
CA VAL A 231 -14.37 -12.51 8.20
C VAL A 231 -15.08 -11.81 7.05
N LEU A 232 -16.22 -11.15 7.30
CA LEU A 232 -16.98 -10.45 6.24
C LEU A 232 -16.16 -9.34 5.58
N ILE A 233 -15.48 -8.50 6.37
CA ILE A 233 -14.64 -7.43 5.80
C ILE A 233 -13.39 -7.99 5.11
N ALA A 234 -12.79 -9.07 5.64
CA ALA A 234 -11.67 -9.74 5.01
C ALA A 234 -12.05 -10.30 3.62
N PHE A 235 -13.19 -10.97 3.51
CA PHE A 235 -13.71 -11.44 2.20
C PHE A 235 -14.01 -10.27 1.26
N SER A 236 -14.67 -9.21 1.75
CA SER A 236 -14.97 -8.03 0.93
C SER A 236 -13.70 -7.42 0.35
N LEU A 237 -12.68 -7.16 1.17
CA LEU A 237 -11.41 -6.58 0.72
C LEU A 237 -10.60 -7.53 -0.15
N SER A 238 -10.62 -8.83 0.15
CA SER A 238 -9.91 -9.84 -0.65
C SER A 238 -10.50 -9.94 -2.06
N ILE A 239 -11.81 -10.07 -2.15
CA ILE A 239 -12.51 -10.16 -3.44
C ILE A 239 -12.35 -8.84 -4.21
N LEU A 240 -12.42 -7.68 -3.52
CA LEU A 240 -12.18 -6.39 -4.13
C LEU A 240 -10.77 -6.31 -4.72
N ASN A 241 -9.73 -6.68 -3.96
CA ASN A 241 -8.35 -6.66 -4.43
C ASN A 241 -8.14 -7.62 -5.62
N ILE A 242 -8.69 -8.84 -5.56
CA ILE A 242 -8.58 -9.81 -6.67
C ILE A 242 -9.32 -9.29 -7.90
N ALA A 243 -10.55 -8.80 -7.76
CA ALA A 243 -11.34 -8.29 -8.87
C ALA A 243 -10.68 -7.09 -9.56
N LEU A 244 -10.10 -6.21 -8.77
CA LEU A 244 -9.46 -5.00 -9.27
C LEU A 244 -8.01 -5.28 -9.73
N GLY A 245 -7.30 -6.22 -9.12
CA GLY A 245 -5.97 -6.69 -9.52
C GLY A 245 -6.01 -7.42 -10.86
N ALA A 246 -6.99 -8.30 -11.08
CA ALA A 246 -7.18 -8.99 -12.34
C ALA A 246 -7.40 -8.06 -13.55
N GLY A 247 -7.90 -6.83 -13.31
CA GLY A 247 -7.99 -5.80 -14.36
C GLY A 247 -6.66 -5.09 -14.65
N GLY A 248 -5.67 -5.16 -13.76
CA GLY A 248 -4.35 -4.52 -13.90
C GLY A 248 -3.28 -5.45 -14.48
N GLU A 249 -3.43 -6.77 -14.35
CA GLU A 249 -2.47 -7.77 -14.82
C GLU A 249 -2.56 -8.02 -16.34
N THR A 250 -3.63 -7.57 -17.00
CA THR A 250 -3.80 -7.65 -18.46
C THR A 250 -2.84 -6.77 -19.27
N SER A 251 -1.92 -6.05 -18.62
CA SER A 251 -0.89 -5.24 -19.30
C SER A 251 0.20 -6.07 -20.01
N SER A 252 0.22 -7.38 -19.88
CA SER A 252 1.06 -8.30 -20.66
C SER A 252 0.29 -9.08 -21.73
N ALA A 253 -1.00 -8.82 -21.91
CA ALA A 253 -1.83 -9.48 -22.88
C ALA A 253 -1.49 -9.04 -24.31
N SER A 254 -0.95 -9.96 -25.06
CA SER A 254 -0.53 -9.77 -26.47
C SER A 254 -1.63 -10.07 -27.50
N THR A 255 -2.86 -10.31 -27.08
CA THR A 255 -3.97 -10.68 -27.98
C THR A 255 -5.06 -9.61 -28.02
N GLN A 256 -5.51 -9.31 -29.24
CA GLN A 256 -6.53 -8.29 -29.56
C GLN A 256 -7.90 -8.53 -28.90
N GLU A 257 -8.19 -9.74 -28.43
CA GLU A 257 -9.42 -10.09 -27.70
C GLU A 257 -9.41 -9.62 -26.23
N GLU A 258 -8.24 -9.48 -25.61
CA GLU A 258 -8.08 -9.01 -24.22
C GLU A 258 -8.18 -7.47 -24.09
N LEU A 259 -8.12 -6.75 -25.19
CA LEU A 259 -8.33 -5.29 -25.24
C LEU A 259 -9.82 -4.87 -25.15
N GLN A 260 -10.77 -5.81 -25.13
CA GLN A 260 -12.21 -5.51 -25.22
C GLN A 260 -12.90 -5.14 -23.90
N GLY A 261 -12.18 -4.84 -22.82
CA GLY A 261 -12.78 -4.36 -21.57
C GLY A 261 -12.37 -5.17 -20.34
N LEU A 262 -12.97 -4.86 -19.21
CA LEU A 262 -12.77 -5.63 -17.98
C LEU A 262 -13.17 -7.10 -18.20
N PRO A 263 -12.40 -8.08 -17.72
CA PRO A 263 -12.78 -9.49 -17.77
C PRO A 263 -14.23 -9.67 -17.27
N PRO A 264 -15.06 -10.51 -17.92
CA PRO A 264 -16.46 -10.71 -17.51
C PRO A 264 -16.64 -11.11 -16.04
N SER A 265 -15.60 -11.68 -15.43
CA SER A 265 -15.56 -12.06 -14.02
C SER A 265 -15.44 -10.89 -13.04
N VAL A 266 -14.96 -9.72 -13.49
CA VAL A 266 -14.72 -8.55 -12.61
C VAL A 266 -16.03 -7.97 -12.08
N ILE A 267 -17.04 -7.82 -12.93
CA ILE A 267 -18.33 -7.24 -12.51
C ILE A 267 -19.04 -8.10 -11.44
N PRO A 268 -19.20 -9.43 -11.63
CA PRO A 268 -19.72 -10.29 -10.58
C PRO A 268 -18.89 -10.29 -9.29
N ALA A 269 -17.56 -10.26 -9.41
CA ALA A 269 -16.67 -10.21 -8.26
C ALA A 269 -16.83 -8.89 -7.48
N LEU A 270 -16.93 -7.74 -8.17
CA LEU A 270 -17.24 -6.45 -7.54
C LEU A 270 -18.59 -6.48 -6.84
N GLY A 271 -19.63 -7.06 -7.48
CA GLY A 271 -20.93 -7.27 -6.87
C GLY A 271 -20.87 -8.10 -5.59
N LEU A 272 -20.08 -9.17 -5.60
CA LEU A 272 -19.86 -10.02 -4.44
C LEU A 272 -19.07 -9.30 -3.33
N ALA A 273 -18.03 -8.56 -3.66
CA ALA A 273 -17.28 -7.73 -2.71
C ALA A 273 -18.20 -6.70 -2.03
N PHE A 274 -19.07 -6.06 -2.81
CA PHE A 274 -20.03 -5.08 -2.30
C PHE A 274 -21.10 -5.74 -1.43
N LEU A 275 -21.57 -6.94 -1.78
CA LEU A 275 -22.48 -7.72 -0.96
C LEU A 275 -21.87 -8.03 0.42
N PHE A 276 -20.63 -8.51 0.47
CA PHE A 276 -19.92 -8.76 1.74
C PHE A 276 -19.74 -7.48 2.55
N LEU A 277 -19.49 -6.33 1.90
CA LEU A 277 -19.41 -5.04 2.56
C LEU A 277 -20.75 -4.63 3.18
N ILE A 278 -21.87 -4.81 2.48
CA ILE A 278 -23.22 -4.54 3.00
C ILE A 278 -23.51 -5.45 4.20
N LEU A 279 -23.23 -6.75 4.08
CA LEU A 279 -23.40 -7.70 5.18
C LEU A 279 -22.53 -7.35 6.38
N PHE A 280 -21.30 -6.88 6.14
CA PHE A 280 -20.42 -6.36 7.18
C PHE A 280 -21.05 -5.16 7.90
N ILE A 281 -21.48 -4.12 7.16
CA ILE A 281 -22.11 -2.91 7.74
C ILE A 281 -23.37 -3.27 8.51
N TRP A 282 -24.22 -4.14 7.97
CA TRP A 282 -25.41 -4.65 8.65
C TRP A 282 -25.07 -5.35 9.96
N ARG A 283 -24.03 -6.22 9.95
CA ARG A 283 -23.56 -6.89 11.16
C ARG A 283 -23.02 -5.90 12.18
N GLN A 284 -22.20 -4.91 11.75
CA GLN A 284 -21.63 -3.91 12.66
C GLN A 284 -22.72 -3.04 13.33
N SER A 285 -23.84 -2.78 12.65
CA SER A 285 -24.96 -2.02 13.22
C SER A 285 -25.74 -2.79 14.30
N ARG A 286 -25.59 -4.13 14.37
CA ARG A 286 -26.30 -5.01 15.32
C ARG A 286 -25.42 -5.69 16.35
N ALA A 287 -24.12 -5.70 16.18
CA ALA A 287 -23.19 -6.34 17.11
C ALA A 287 -23.11 -5.55 18.42
N LYS A 288 -23.07 -6.27 19.56
CA LYS A 288 -22.82 -5.65 20.87
C LYS A 288 -21.43 -5.06 20.98
N ASP A 289 -20.42 -5.80 20.49
CA ASP A 289 -19.01 -5.41 20.44
C ASP A 289 -18.58 -5.37 18.96
N PRO A 290 -18.93 -4.31 18.18
CA PRO A 290 -18.61 -4.25 16.77
C PRO A 290 -17.09 -4.16 16.54
N LEU A 291 -16.61 -4.74 15.43
CA LEU A 291 -15.22 -4.58 14.99
C LEU A 291 -14.91 -3.11 14.72
N ILE A 292 -15.85 -2.43 14.08
CA ILE A 292 -15.79 -1.00 13.77
C ILE A 292 -17.06 -0.35 14.33
N GLU A 293 -16.86 0.53 15.29
CA GLU A 293 -17.98 1.30 15.83
C GLU A 293 -18.41 2.38 14.82
N LEU A 294 -19.59 2.19 14.20
CA LEU A 294 -20.10 3.10 13.17
C LEU A 294 -20.34 4.52 13.68
N SER A 295 -20.53 4.70 15.00
CA SER A 295 -20.66 6.00 15.64
C SER A 295 -19.40 6.86 15.49
N LEU A 296 -18.21 6.24 15.30
CA LEU A 296 -16.95 6.95 15.07
C LEU A 296 -17.02 7.84 13.81
N PHE A 297 -17.73 7.40 12.77
CA PHE A 297 -17.89 8.20 11.55
C PHE A 297 -18.71 9.48 11.74
N ARG A 298 -19.52 9.55 12.81
CA ARG A 298 -20.24 10.76 13.18
C ARG A 298 -19.39 11.74 14.00
N LYS A 299 -18.23 11.28 14.51
CA LYS A 299 -17.32 12.16 15.25
C LYS A 299 -16.64 13.16 14.31
N GLN A 300 -16.43 14.36 14.83
CA GLN A 300 -15.76 15.43 14.12
C GLN A 300 -14.38 14.96 13.59
N ASN A 301 -14.04 15.32 12.38
CA ASN A 301 -12.80 14.98 11.66
C ASN A 301 -12.71 13.52 11.18
N TYR A 302 -13.46 12.56 11.72
CA TYR A 302 -13.25 11.15 11.39
C TYR A 302 -13.61 10.84 9.93
N LEU A 303 -14.86 11.10 9.53
CA LEU A 303 -15.31 10.87 8.16
C LEU A 303 -14.57 11.77 7.14
N PRO A 304 -14.45 13.09 7.37
CA PRO A 304 -13.71 13.95 6.45
C PRO A 304 -12.26 13.51 6.23
N ALA A 305 -11.54 13.15 7.28
CA ALA A 305 -10.16 12.68 7.15
C ALA A 305 -10.07 11.33 6.41
N SER A 306 -10.98 10.39 6.69
CA SER A 306 -11.03 9.10 6.00
C SER A 306 -11.32 9.25 4.50
N LEU A 307 -12.28 10.11 4.13
CA LEU A 307 -12.59 10.41 2.72
C LEU A 307 -11.44 11.12 2.02
N ALA A 308 -10.81 12.10 2.67
CA ALA A 308 -9.63 12.75 2.12
C ALA A 308 -8.52 11.73 1.85
N ASN A 309 -8.27 10.81 2.80
CA ASN A 309 -7.22 9.78 2.66
C ASN A 309 -7.54 8.76 1.55
N PHE A 310 -8.81 8.42 1.37
CA PHE A 310 -9.26 7.59 0.24
C PHE A 310 -8.93 8.26 -1.11
N LEU A 311 -9.33 9.52 -1.29
CA LEU A 311 -9.09 10.27 -2.53
C LEU A 311 -7.60 10.50 -2.78
N ILE A 312 -6.82 10.77 -1.72
CA ILE A 312 -5.35 10.83 -1.79
C ILE A 312 -4.78 9.49 -2.24
N GLY A 313 -5.32 8.37 -1.76
CA GLY A 313 -4.92 7.03 -2.20
C GLY A 313 -5.15 6.81 -3.69
N VAL A 314 -6.32 7.18 -4.19
CA VAL A 314 -6.64 7.12 -5.64
C VAL A 314 -5.62 7.92 -6.45
N ALA A 315 -5.41 9.19 -6.11
CA ALA A 315 -4.51 10.08 -6.84
C ALA A 315 -3.04 9.61 -6.78
N LEU A 316 -2.59 9.15 -5.62
CA LEU A 316 -1.24 8.64 -5.43
C LEU A 316 -0.96 7.44 -6.34
N PHE A 317 -1.90 6.49 -6.42
CA PHE A 317 -1.68 5.31 -7.25
C PHE A 317 -1.69 5.63 -8.75
N ILE A 318 -2.48 6.63 -9.16
CA ILE A 318 -2.44 7.13 -10.53
C ILE A 318 -1.02 7.58 -10.91
N ALA A 319 -0.35 8.35 -10.04
CA ALA A 319 1.03 8.75 -10.28
C ALA A 319 1.97 7.54 -10.32
N ILE A 320 1.87 6.63 -9.34
CA ILE A 320 2.74 5.44 -9.23
C ILE A 320 2.62 4.54 -10.46
N ALA A 321 1.43 4.39 -11.04
CA ALA A 321 1.21 3.54 -12.21
C ALA A 321 1.63 4.21 -13.53
N ASN A 322 1.30 5.50 -13.69
CA ASN A 322 1.49 6.18 -14.98
C ASN A 322 2.92 6.69 -15.21
N VAL A 323 3.70 6.97 -14.17
CA VAL A 323 5.09 7.41 -14.32
C VAL A 323 5.96 6.31 -14.97
N PRO A 324 5.97 5.06 -14.48
CA PRO A 324 6.67 3.98 -15.16
C PRO A 324 6.12 3.71 -16.56
N LEU A 325 4.80 3.76 -16.73
CA LEU A 325 4.17 3.56 -18.04
C LEU A 325 4.66 4.61 -19.03
N PHE A 326 4.72 5.89 -18.65
CA PHE A 326 5.22 6.97 -19.49
C PHE A 326 6.68 6.73 -19.92
N ILE A 327 7.55 6.39 -18.95
CA ILE A 327 8.97 6.17 -19.22
C ILE A 327 9.18 4.95 -20.12
N ASN A 328 8.55 3.82 -19.82
CA ASN A 328 8.73 2.58 -20.56
C ASN A 328 8.13 2.65 -21.98
N SER A 329 7.06 3.43 -22.18
CA SER A 329 6.37 3.50 -23.47
C SER A 329 6.90 4.59 -24.40
N LEU A 330 7.43 5.70 -23.84
CA LEU A 330 7.69 6.91 -24.61
C LEU A 330 9.16 7.37 -24.59
N ILE A 331 9.91 7.08 -23.52
CA ILE A 331 11.27 7.63 -23.31
C ILE A 331 12.34 6.56 -23.41
N ALA A 332 12.17 5.44 -22.72
CA ALA A 332 13.21 4.44 -22.58
C ALA A 332 13.41 3.65 -23.88
N PRO A 333 14.67 3.44 -24.32
CA PRO A 333 14.98 2.72 -25.55
C PRO A 333 14.77 1.20 -25.43
N ASN A 334 14.78 0.66 -24.21
CA ASN A 334 14.56 -0.75 -23.93
C ASN A 334 13.96 -0.95 -22.51
N ALA A 335 13.40 -2.13 -22.28
CA ALA A 335 12.68 -2.45 -21.02
C ALA A 335 13.59 -2.43 -19.78
N GLU A 336 14.85 -2.83 -19.90
CA GLU A 336 15.80 -2.86 -18.77
C GLU A 336 16.12 -1.44 -18.29
N GLN A 337 16.44 -0.55 -19.23
CA GLN A 337 16.71 0.85 -18.95
C GLN A 337 15.44 1.55 -18.44
N GLY A 338 14.28 1.27 -19.03
CA GLY A 338 12.99 1.81 -18.58
C GLY A 338 12.64 1.42 -17.17
N ALA A 339 12.89 0.20 -16.76
CA ALA A 339 12.69 -0.24 -15.38
C ALA A 339 13.57 0.54 -14.39
N TRP A 340 14.85 0.73 -14.72
CA TRP A 340 15.79 1.51 -13.91
C TRP A 340 15.38 2.99 -13.78
N GLU A 341 15.09 3.62 -14.92
CA GLU A 341 14.71 5.03 -14.98
C GLU A 341 13.36 5.29 -14.29
N SER A 342 12.41 4.37 -14.43
CA SER A 342 11.12 4.41 -13.71
C SER A 342 11.29 4.38 -12.20
N GLY A 343 12.18 3.54 -11.69
CA GLY A 343 12.50 3.46 -10.27
C GLY A 343 13.07 4.79 -9.74
N TRP A 344 14.00 5.39 -10.49
CA TRP A 344 14.56 6.69 -10.15
C TRP A 344 13.51 7.80 -10.17
N MET A 345 12.68 7.85 -11.20
CA MET A 345 11.64 8.87 -11.30
C MET A 345 10.59 8.73 -10.20
N LEU A 346 10.18 7.51 -9.86
CA LEU A 346 9.27 7.29 -8.72
C LEU A 346 9.89 7.71 -7.39
N SER A 347 11.21 7.62 -7.24
CA SER A 347 11.88 8.15 -6.04
C SER A 347 11.78 9.68 -5.97
N GLY A 348 11.71 10.37 -7.12
CA GLY A 348 11.42 11.80 -7.21
C GLY A 348 10.05 12.20 -6.65
N LEU A 349 9.06 11.32 -6.67
CA LEU A 349 7.76 11.50 -6.00
C LEU A 349 7.83 11.14 -4.51
N THR A 350 8.34 9.95 -4.23
CA THR A 350 8.15 9.28 -2.93
C THR A 350 9.13 9.76 -1.85
N VAL A 351 10.38 10.12 -2.21
CA VAL A 351 11.33 10.71 -1.25
C VAL A 351 10.87 12.08 -0.76
N PRO A 352 10.50 13.05 -1.62
CA PRO A 352 9.93 14.31 -1.16
C PRO A 352 8.64 14.12 -0.36
N MET A 353 7.79 13.14 -0.72
CA MET A 353 6.58 12.80 0.02
C MET A 353 6.89 12.35 1.45
N ALA A 354 7.86 11.44 1.62
CA ALA A 354 8.29 10.98 2.94
C ALA A 354 8.87 12.14 3.78
N LEU A 355 9.74 12.95 3.19
CA LEU A 355 10.35 14.10 3.87
C LEU A 355 9.30 15.15 4.28
N ALA A 356 8.28 15.38 3.45
CA ALA A 356 7.22 16.37 3.72
C ALA A 356 6.21 15.93 4.79
N ALA A 357 6.09 14.64 5.07
CA ALA A 357 5.16 14.13 6.08
C ALA A 357 5.49 14.65 7.50
N VAL A 358 6.76 14.84 7.83
CA VAL A 358 7.20 15.36 9.15
C VAL A 358 6.86 16.84 9.33
N PRO A 359 7.23 17.76 8.41
CA PRO A 359 6.78 19.16 8.49
C PRO A 359 5.25 19.29 8.40
N GLY A 360 4.55 18.46 7.62
CA GLY A 360 3.09 18.42 7.60
C GLY A 360 2.50 18.16 8.99
N GLY A 361 3.05 17.18 9.71
CA GLY A 361 2.68 16.91 11.09
C GLY A 361 3.02 18.04 12.07
N TRP A 362 4.19 18.68 11.90
CA TRP A 362 4.60 19.81 12.75
C TRP A 362 3.69 21.04 12.55
N ILE A 363 3.31 21.35 11.32
CA ILE A 363 2.35 22.43 11.04
C ILE A 363 0.98 22.07 11.64
N ALA A 364 0.55 20.81 11.52
CA ALA A 364 -0.72 20.36 12.08
C ALA A 364 -0.79 20.47 13.60
N ASP A 365 0.30 20.16 14.31
CA ASP A 365 0.36 20.30 15.77
C ASP A 365 0.26 21.77 16.23
N ARG A 366 0.68 22.74 15.37
CA ARG A 366 0.69 24.16 15.69
C ARG A 366 -0.51 24.94 15.17
N LYS A 367 -0.90 24.68 13.91
CA LYS A 367 -1.92 25.45 13.17
C LYS A 367 -3.19 24.67 12.86
N GLY A 368 -3.25 23.38 13.30
CA GLY A 368 -4.38 22.49 13.05
C GLY A 368 -4.28 21.74 11.73
N TYR A 369 -5.16 20.74 11.55
CA TYR A 369 -5.09 19.78 10.45
C TYR A 369 -5.45 20.37 9.08
N ARG A 370 -6.34 21.35 9.05
CA ARG A 370 -6.90 21.96 7.83
C ARG A 370 -5.83 22.62 6.97
N LEU A 371 -4.99 23.45 7.58
CA LEU A 371 -4.00 24.26 6.84
C LEU A 371 -2.99 23.41 6.07
N PRO A 372 -2.23 22.47 6.69
CA PRO A 372 -1.26 21.67 5.97
C PRO A 372 -1.92 20.73 4.96
N SER A 373 -3.14 20.24 5.23
CA SER A 373 -3.86 19.41 4.28
C SER A 373 -4.27 20.18 3.02
N ILE A 374 -4.82 21.38 3.15
CA ILE A 374 -5.21 22.19 1.99
C ILE A 374 -3.98 22.65 1.20
N LEU A 375 -2.94 23.16 1.87
CA LEU A 375 -1.71 23.58 1.20
C LEU A 375 -1.04 22.41 0.46
N GLY A 376 -1.01 21.23 1.10
CA GLY A 376 -0.48 20.02 0.47
C GLY A 376 -1.29 19.60 -0.76
N LEU A 377 -2.62 19.57 -0.67
CA LEU A 377 -3.48 19.23 -1.80
C LEU A 377 -3.33 20.24 -2.96
N LEU A 378 -3.29 21.54 -2.68
CA LEU A 378 -3.07 22.55 -3.72
C LEU A 378 -1.72 22.37 -4.43
N MET A 379 -0.68 22.06 -3.66
CA MET A 379 0.64 21.78 -4.22
C MET A 379 0.66 20.50 -5.07
N ALA A 380 -0.03 19.45 -4.62
CA ALA A 380 -0.16 18.22 -5.38
C ALA A 380 -0.96 18.43 -6.69
N ILE A 381 -2.05 19.20 -6.65
CA ILE A 381 -2.82 19.58 -7.85
C ILE A 381 -1.93 20.30 -8.86
N ALA A 382 -1.16 21.29 -8.40
CA ALA A 382 -0.25 22.02 -9.28
C ALA A 382 0.80 21.08 -9.91
N GLY A 383 1.34 20.12 -9.13
CA GLY A 383 2.24 19.10 -9.66
C GLY A 383 1.57 18.20 -10.71
N PHE A 384 0.36 17.72 -10.47
CA PHE A 384 -0.39 16.94 -11.46
C PHE A 384 -0.70 17.75 -12.74
N ILE A 385 -1.09 19.02 -12.61
CA ILE A 385 -1.31 19.90 -13.77
C ILE A 385 -0.01 20.07 -14.58
N LEU A 386 1.13 20.24 -13.92
CA LEU A 386 2.41 20.33 -14.62
C LEU A 386 2.77 18.99 -15.32
N MET A 387 2.42 17.84 -14.75
CA MET A 387 2.64 16.53 -15.39
C MET A 387 1.79 16.33 -16.66
N THR A 388 0.69 17.06 -16.83
CA THR A 388 -0.11 17.00 -18.08
C THR A 388 0.60 17.62 -19.30
N SER A 389 1.68 18.37 -19.08
CA SER A 389 2.51 18.94 -20.14
C SER A 389 3.65 18.02 -20.60
N TRP A 390 3.73 16.78 -20.09
CA TRP A 390 4.77 15.85 -20.48
C TRP A 390 4.60 15.38 -21.92
N THR A 391 5.70 15.47 -22.69
CA THR A 391 5.85 14.98 -24.06
C THR A 391 7.07 14.07 -24.12
N GLN A 392 7.30 13.42 -25.26
CA GLN A 392 8.51 12.58 -25.46
C GLN A 392 9.83 13.32 -25.22
N ASP A 393 9.84 14.65 -25.43
CA ASP A 393 11.03 15.50 -25.26
C ASP A 393 11.23 16.00 -23.83
N VAL A 394 10.36 15.60 -22.87
CA VAL A 394 10.47 16.06 -21.49
C VAL A 394 11.76 15.56 -20.85
N THR A 395 12.48 16.46 -20.19
CA THR A 395 13.72 16.10 -19.49
C THR A 395 13.43 15.44 -18.15
N TYR A 396 14.30 14.51 -17.73
CA TYR A 396 14.21 13.88 -16.39
C TYR A 396 14.21 14.89 -15.25
N LEU A 397 14.93 16.03 -15.41
CA LEU A 397 14.93 17.10 -14.41
C LEU A 397 13.55 17.71 -14.25
N THR A 398 12.89 18.04 -15.36
CA THR A 398 11.52 18.58 -15.36
C THR A 398 10.54 17.60 -14.75
N MET A 399 10.59 16.33 -15.14
CA MET A 399 9.79 15.27 -14.56
C MET A 399 10.02 15.16 -13.04
N GLY A 400 11.28 15.16 -12.61
CA GLY A 400 11.66 15.10 -11.20
C GLY A 400 11.12 16.26 -10.37
N ILE A 401 11.13 17.49 -10.91
CA ILE A 401 10.58 18.68 -10.24
C ILE A 401 9.05 18.56 -10.10
N HIS A 402 8.34 18.16 -11.15
CA HIS A 402 6.89 17.98 -11.11
C HIS A 402 6.47 16.86 -10.14
N LEU A 403 7.22 15.76 -10.14
CA LEU A 403 7.04 14.65 -9.20
C LEU A 403 7.34 15.06 -7.76
N ALA A 404 8.43 15.80 -7.53
CA ALA A 404 8.78 16.29 -6.20
C ALA A 404 7.71 17.23 -5.64
N MET A 405 7.17 18.11 -6.48
CA MET A 405 6.09 19.02 -6.10
C MET A 405 4.82 18.25 -5.72
N THR A 406 4.43 17.26 -6.52
CA THR A 406 3.31 16.35 -6.21
C THR A 406 3.57 15.59 -4.91
N GLY A 407 4.77 15.05 -4.76
CA GLY A 407 5.19 14.27 -3.58
C GLY A 407 5.17 15.12 -2.30
N ILE A 408 5.77 16.30 -2.30
CA ILE A 408 5.71 17.22 -1.16
C ILE A 408 4.25 17.52 -0.80
N GLY A 409 3.42 17.81 -1.82
CA GLY A 409 2.01 18.09 -1.62
C GLY A 409 1.27 16.96 -0.91
N LEU A 410 1.37 15.74 -1.42
CA LEU A 410 0.74 14.56 -0.82
C LEU A 410 1.33 14.25 0.56
N GLY A 411 2.65 14.39 0.74
CA GLY A 411 3.33 14.17 2.01
C GLY A 411 2.85 15.09 3.13
N LEU A 412 2.66 16.38 2.83
CA LEU A 412 2.12 17.36 3.78
C LEU A 412 0.74 16.98 4.33
N THR A 413 -0.05 16.19 3.59
CA THR A 413 -1.39 15.77 4.01
C THR A 413 -1.40 14.53 4.90
N MET A 414 -0.41 13.64 4.80
CA MET A 414 -0.42 12.32 5.43
C MET A 414 -0.56 12.39 6.95
N ALA A 415 0.33 13.11 7.61
CA ALA A 415 0.34 13.20 9.06
C ALA A 415 -0.88 13.91 9.64
N PRO A 416 -1.35 15.06 9.10
CA PRO A 416 -2.56 15.72 9.55
C PRO A 416 -3.81 14.86 9.48
N VAL A 417 -4.00 14.12 8.37
CA VAL A 417 -5.16 13.26 8.16
C VAL A 417 -5.20 12.11 9.16
N VAL A 418 -4.08 11.40 9.33
CA VAL A 418 -3.97 10.31 10.32
C VAL A 418 -4.17 10.83 11.74
N ALA A 419 -3.53 11.95 12.09
CA ALA A 419 -3.66 12.55 13.41
C ALA A 419 -5.09 13.02 13.71
N ALA A 420 -5.81 13.53 12.70
CA ALA A 420 -7.19 13.95 12.84
C ALA A 420 -8.10 12.78 13.24
N VAL A 421 -7.92 11.60 12.61
CA VAL A 421 -8.67 10.38 12.95
C VAL A 421 -8.31 9.86 14.33
N ILE A 422 -7.01 9.71 14.63
CA ILE A 422 -6.54 9.18 15.92
C ILE A 422 -6.95 10.09 17.08
N ASN A 423 -6.95 11.41 16.89
CA ASN A 423 -7.36 12.36 17.93
C ASN A 423 -8.89 12.43 18.11
N ALA A 424 -9.67 12.12 17.08
CA ALA A 424 -11.13 12.00 17.17
C ALA A 424 -11.56 10.68 17.86
N SER A 425 -10.65 9.71 17.96
CA SER A 425 -10.95 8.37 18.48
C SER A 425 -10.69 8.26 19.96
N PRO A 426 -11.60 7.61 20.73
CA PRO A 426 -11.34 7.28 22.13
C PRO A 426 -10.14 6.32 22.25
N PRO A 427 -9.48 6.29 23.42
CA PRO A 427 -8.28 5.46 23.64
C PRO A 427 -8.48 3.99 23.29
N GLU A 428 -9.65 3.43 23.57
CA GLU A 428 -10.06 2.03 23.37
C GLU A 428 -10.28 1.66 21.89
N HIS A 429 -10.36 2.63 20.98
CA HIS A 429 -10.60 2.44 19.54
C HIS A 429 -9.48 2.99 18.65
N ARG A 430 -8.34 3.39 19.20
CA ARG A 430 -7.24 3.97 18.41
C ARG A 430 -6.59 2.98 17.47
N GLY A 431 -6.46 1.71 17.88
CA GLY A 431 -5.94 0.65 17.01
C GLY A 431 -6.83 0.43 15.80
N THR A 432 -8.13 0.28 16.04
CA THR A 432 -9.15 0.17 14.98
C THR A 432 -9.15 1.39 14.07
N SER A 433 -9.09 2.59 14.63
CA SER A 433 -9.15 3.84 13.86
C SER A 433 -7.89 4.08 13.02
N SER A 434 -6.72 3.74 13.53
CA SER A 434 -5.48 3.80 12.75
C SER A 434 -5.47 2.78 11.61
N ALA A 435 -6.01 1.58 11.84
CA ALA A 435 -6.20 0.60 10.79
C ALA A 435 -7.14 1.11 9.68
N LEU A 436 -8.29 1.65 10.06
CA LEU A 436 -9.29 2.15 9.10
C LEU A 436 -8.75 3.27 8.21
N VAL A 437 -8.05 4.25 8.76
CA VAL A 437 -7.51 5.34 7.95
C VAL A 437 -6.52 4.86 6.90
N ILE A 438 -5.74 3.81 7.20
CA ILE A 438 -4.82 3.19 6.24
C ILE A 438 -5.60 2.38 5.21
N ILE A 439 -6.59 1.60 5.64
CA ILE A 439 -7.45 0.81 4.74
C ILE A 439 -8.16 1.71 3.73
N PHE A 440 -8.70 2.87 4.15
CA PHE A 440 -9.31 3.83 3.22
C PHE A 440 -8.32 4.27 2.14
N ARG A 441 -7.06 4.51 2.48
CA ARG A 441 -6.01 4.84 1.50
C ARG A 441 -5.72 3.67 0.57
N LEU A 442 -5.57 2.46 1.09
CA LEU A 442 -5.30 1.26 0.28
C LEU A 442 -6.46 0.95 -0.67
N VAL A 443 -7.70 1.02 -0.20
CA VAL A 443 -8.89 0.85 -1.04
C VAL A 443 -8.92 1.94 -2.12
N GLY A 444 -8.58 3.20 -1.76
CA GLY A 444 -8.43 4.28 -2.72
C GLY A 444 -7.38 3.96 -3.80
N MET A 445 -6.20 3.48 -3.40
CA MET A 445 -5.15 3.05 -4.33
C MET A 445 -5.64 1.95 -5.27
N THR A 446 -6.32 0.93 -4.76
CA THR A 446 -6.87 -0.17 -5.55
C THR A 446 -7.94 0.32 -6.54
N VAL A 447 -8.83 1.20 -6.12
CA VAL A 447 -9.83 1.85 -7.01
C VAL A 447 -9.13 2.70 -8.08
N GLY A 448 -8.04 3.39 -7.72
CA GLY A 448 -7.22 4.18 -8.63
C GLY A 448 -6.63 3.35 -9.76
N VAL A 449 -6.07 2.17 -9.43
CA VAL A 449 -5.53 1.22 -10.44
C VAL A 449 -6.60 0.87 -11.45
N SER A 450 -7.68 0.26 -10.99
CA SER A 450 -8.72 -0.26 -11.87
C SER A 450 -9.43 0.82 -12.67
N GLY A 451 -9.72 1.95 -12.02
CA GLY A 451 -10.35 3.08 -12.68
C GLY A 451 -9.51 3.59 -13.86
N ILE A 452 -8.22 3.77 -13.63
CA ILE A 452 -7.30 4.25 -14.67
C ILE A 452 -7.06 3.23 -15.76
N THR A 453 -6.86 1.96 -15.41
CA THR A 453 -6.68 0.91 -16.42
C THR A 453 -7.90 0.86 -17.32
N THR A 454 -9.11 0.84 -16.77
CA THR A 454 -10.36 0.79 -17.54
C THR A 454 -10.56 2.04 -18.40
N ILE A 455 -10.42 3.22 -17.81
CA ILE A 455 -10.59 4.51 -18.51
C ILE A 455 -9.49 4.68 -19.56
N GLY A 456 -8.25 4.37 -19.21
CA GLY A 456 -7.09 4.47 -20.08
C GLY A 456 -7.20 3.56 -21.32
N LEU A 457 -7.54 2.27 -21.12
CA LEU A 457 -7.74 1.33 -22.24
C LEU A 457 -8.85 1.79 -23.17
N ARG A 458 -10.00 2.18 -22.62
CA ARG A 458 -11.11 2.69 -23.41
C ARG A 458 -10.74 3.97 -24.19
N ARG A 459 -10.01 4.87 -23.54
CA ARG A 459 -9.51 6.11 -24.17
C ARG A 459 -8.51 5.81 -25.27
N MET A 460 -7.60 4.86 -25.02
CA MET A 460 -6.65 4.37 -26.01
C MET A 460 -7.33 3.81 -27.26
N GLN A 461 -8.37 2.98 -27.10
CA GLN A 461 -9.15 2.44 -28.22
C GLN A 461 -9.82 3.56 -29.04
N ILE A 462 -10.49 4.50 -28.35
CA ILE A 462 -11.17 5.62 -29.03
C ILE A 462 -10.17 6.46 -29.82
N LEU A 463 -9.06 6.84 -29.22
CA LEU A 463 -8.04 7.65 -29.87
C LEU A 463 -7.34 6.91 -31.00
N SER A 464 -7.06 5.61 -30.84
CA SER A 464 -6.47 4.79 -31.91
C SER A 464 -7.38 4.73 -33.15
N ILE A 465 -8.70 4.55 -32.95
CA ILE A 465 -9.67 4.55 -34.06
C ILE A 465 -9.75 5.94 -34.72
N GLN A 466 -9.73 7.01 -33.91
CA GLN A 466 -9.86 8.38 -34.43
C GLN A 466 -8.63 8.88 -35.18
N LEU A 467 -7.42 8.47 -34.76
CA LEU A 467 -6.16 8.97 -35.29
C LEU A 467 -5.51 8.05 -36.33
N MET A 468 -5.95 6.78 -36.43
CA MET A 468 -5.36 5.81 -37.36
C MET A 468 -5.91 6.00 -38.78
N PRO A 469 -5.06 6.30 -39.80
CA PRO A 469 -5.48 6.33 -41.20
C PRO A 469 -5.87 4.92 -41.68
N PRO A 470 -6.81 4.81 -42.67
CA PRO A 470 -7.25 3.51 -43.17
C PRO A 470 -6.13 2.65 -43.77
N ASP A 471 -5.13 3.30 -44.43
CA ASP A 471 -4.00 2.64 -45.10
C ASP A 471 -2.67 3.00 -44.40
N ALA A 472 -2.64 2.99 -43.05
CA ALA A 472 -1.49 3.42 -42.30
C ALA A 472 -0.24 2.56 -42.55
N SER A 473 0.86 3.18 -42.90
CA SER A 473 2.19 2.57 -42.95
C SER A 473 2.68 2.19 -41.52
N LEU A 474 3.64 1.28 -41.43
CA LEU A 474 4.24 0.90 -40.14
C LEU A 474 4.80 2.10 -39.35
N ALA A 475 5.35 3.10 -40.05
CA ALA A 475 5.84 4.33 -39.45
C ALA A 475 4.71 5.20 -38.87
N GLU A 476 3.58 5.28 -39.56
CA GLU A 476 2.38 6.00 -39.08
C GLU A 476 1.73 5.27 -37.89
N ILE A 477 1.62 3.94 -37.96
CA ILE A 477 1.11 3.13 -36.83
C ILE A 477 1.94 3.39 -35.56
N ARG A 478 3.27 3.39 -35.70
CA ARG A 478 4.17 3.69 -34.56
C ARG A 478 3.97 5.13 -34.05
N ARG A 479 3.90 6.13 -34.93
CA ARG A 479 3.70 7.52 -34.59
C ARG A 479 2.36 7.74 -33.87
N VAL A 480 1.28 7.19 -34.40
CA VAL A 480 -0.05 7.27 -33.76
C VAL A 480 -0.08 6.54 -32.44
N GLY A 481 0.56 5.36 -32.34
CA GLY A 481 0.67 4.63 -31.07
C GLY A 481 1.34 5.45 -29.97
N ILE A 482 2.42 6.16 -30.30
CA ILE A 482 3.12 7.05 -29.38
C ILE A 482 2.24 8.24 -28.97
N GLU A 483 1.60 8.91 -29.93
CA GLU A 483 0.70 10.03 -29.67
C GLU A 483 -0.51 9.63 -28.82
N VAL A 484 -1.08 8.46 -29.07
CA VAL A 484 -2.18 7.90 -28.26
C VAL A 484 -1.72 7.61 -26.83
N ALA A 485 -0.56 6.98 -26.65
CA ALA A 485 -0.01 6.68 -25.33
C ALA A 485 0.26 7.98 -24.54
N GLU A 486 0.87 8.99 -25.18
CA GLU A 486 1.13 10.29 -24.56
C GLU A 486 -0.18 10.95 -24.09
N ARG A 487 -1.19 11.02 -24.95
CA ARG A 487 -2.50 11.61 -24.60
C ARG A 487 -3.22 10.86 -23.49
N VAL A 488 -3.22 9.53 -23.53
CA VAL A 488 -3.87 8.72 -22.48
C VAL A 488 -3.22 8.93 -21.13
N ILE A 489 -1.89 8.95 -21.08
CA ILE A 489 -1.16 9.12 -19.81
C ILE A 489 -1.33 10.53 -19.27
N THR A 490 -1.29 11.56 -20.10
CA THR A 490 -1.53 12.94 -19.69
C THR A 490 -2.97 13.18 -19.24
N ASP A 491 -3.97 12.57 -19.91
CA ASP A 491 -5.37 12.57 -19.47
C ASP A 491 -5.50 11.94 -18.05
N ASN A 492 -4.75 10.88 -17.76
CA ASN A 492 -4.73 10.26 -16.43
C ASN A 492 -4.18 11.20 -15.35
N PHE A 493 -3.19 12.05 -15.64
CA PHE A 493 -2.73 13.07 -14.69
C PHE A 493 -3.78 14.17 -14.46
N TRP A 494 -4.58 14.53 -15.47
CA TRP A 494 -5.74 15.39 -15.29
C TRP A 494 -6.76 14.78 -14.33
N ILE A 495 -7.04 13.49 -14.47
CA ILE A 495 -7.94 12.74 -13.56
C ILE A 495 -7.38 12.77 -12.14
N ALA A 496 -6.07 12.52 -11.96
CA ALA A 496 -5.42 12.57 -10.66
C ALA A 496 -5.52 13.96 -10.01
N GLY A 497 -5.27 15.02 -10.79
CA GLY A 497 -5.43 16.40 -10.36
C GLY A 497 -6.86 16.72 -9.92
N THR A 498 -7.85 16.29 -10.69
CA THR A 498 -9.28 16.46 -10.38
C THR A 498 -9.67 15.72 -9.10
N ILE A 499 -9.24 14.47 -8.92
CA ILE A 499 -9.50 13.69 -7.71
C ILE A 499 -8.82 14.35 -6.50
N THR A 500 -7.61 14.86 -6.67
CA THR A 500 -6.90 15.60 -5.63
C THR A 500 -7.64 16.90 -5.26
N ALA A 501 -8.23 17.58 -6.24
CA ALA A 501 -9.06 18.77 -6.00
C ALA A 501 -10.35 18.39 -5.24
N LEU A 502 -10.99 17.27 -5.56
CA LEU A 502 -12.13 16.75 -4.80
C LEU A 502 -11.76 16.44 -3.34
N ALA A 503 -10.51 16.04 -3.06
CA ALA A 503 -10.04 15.79 -1.69
C ALA A 503 -9.97 17.07 -0.83
N ILE A 504 -9.95 18.27 -1.44
CA ILE A 504 -10.05 19.54 -0.72
C ILE A 504 -11.41 19.66 -0.01
N LEU A 505 -12.49 19.16 -0.60
CA LEU A 505 -13.83 19.24 0.00
C LEU A 505 -13.87 18.63 1.41
N PRO A 506 -13.51 17.37 1.64
CA PRO A 506 -13.45 16.85 2.99
C PRO A 506 -12.34 17.51 3.84
N ALA A 507 -11.22 17.93 3.25
CA ALA A 507 -10.12 18.55 3.99
C ALA A 507 -10.53 19.92 4.62
N ILE A 508 -11.46 20.65 4.01
CA ILE A 508 -11.99 21.93 4.54
C ILE A 508 -12.71 21.70 5.89
N PHE A 509 -13.34 20.56 6.08
CA PHE A 509 -14.06 20.22 7.30
C PHE A 509 -13.17 19.76 8.46
N LEU A 510 -11.86 19.59 8.24
CA LEU A 510 -10.92 19.25 9.29
C LEU A 510 -10.78 20.42 10.28
N ARG A 511 -11.06 20.19 11.55
CA ARG A 511 -10.99 21.20 12.61
C ARG A 511 -9.90 20.87 13.62
N TRP A 512 -9.25 21.87 14.15
CA TRP A 512 -8.16 21.69 15.13
C TRP A 512 -8.66 21.38 16.53
N LYS A 513 -9.72 22.08 16.96
CA LYS A 513 -10.31 21.85 18.29
C LYS A 513 -11.46 20.84 18.16
N LEU A 514 -11.30 19.69 18.79
CA LEU A 514 -12.46 18.89 19.14
C LEU A 514 -13.36 19.75 20.05
N LYS A 515 -14.63 19.96 19.71
CA LYS A 515 -15.60 20.43 20.68
C LYS A 515 -15.47 19.52 21.89
N LYS A 516 -15.21 20.10 23.07
CA LYS A 516 -15.44 19.37 24.32
C LYS A 516 -16.96 19.17 24.38
N ASP A 517 -17.39 17.92 24.15
CA ASP A 517 -18.75 17.49 24.48
C ASP A 517 -18.89 17.47 26.00
#